data_db8c1e85d54608983e89c580c56481e0
#
_entry.id   db8c1e85d54608983e89c580c56481e0
#
_cell.length_a   1.000
_cell.length_b   1.000
_cell.length_c   1.000
_cell.angle_alpha   90.00
_cell.angle_beta   90.00
_cell.angle_gamma   90.00
#
_symmetry.space_group_name_H-M   'P 1'
#
loop_
_entity.id
_entity.type
_entity.pdbx_description
1 polymer ?
#
loop_
_entity_poly.entity_id
_entity_poly.type
_entity_poly.pdbx_seq_one_letter_code
_entity_poly.pdbx_strand_id
1 'polypeptide(L)'
;MKKKSVYWLEKLGILAALSMLFMAVSAVLRIVWAAGEELSASVFWFQVVLPLAANVSFLVIVLRDSRDRLYRTAIPVWLGCVFFAVKALGFPSRLHTVLCLCLYALVAVLFTATVTGRVPTQKLLWPLFGLPLLYHIFVEDTQKASWPIHDWLPELSVLCCMAALLSLSLAMKKRPVEEGAYVKRFGDRNDGRRLRSLSPIFTVSPYIMKTRNTSQNFIEDHIEVTEMERYIAEKRKAGLKNFGVLHVLLAAYVRTCARYPGLNRFIAGQRIFTRDREIEVNMTIKKEMSTDSPDTVIKVTFDPADTADVVYGRFNDKVREVKDAPLDSGFDKLAGAFNLIPGLLLKFFVFLLQGMDYFGLLPRFLTKLSPFHGSLYITSMASLGIPPIYHHLYDFGNVPVFVSFGKKRRVFETQRDGSAVLRKYIDCNFVTDERIVDGFYFASCMRYLHNLLSDPWQLDTPPEEVVRDEK
;
A
#
# COMPACT_ATOMS: atom_id res chain seq x y z
N MET A 1 -9.27 -20.63 2.11
CA MET A 1 -7.94 -20.48 2.72
C MET A 1 -7.37 -19.05 2.67
N LYS A 2 -7.70 -18.19 1.69
CA LYS A 2 -7.24 -16.80 1.61
C LYS A 2 -7.66 -15.91 2.82
N LYS A 3 -8.87 -16.06 3.36
CA LYS A 3 -9.36 -15.26 4.51
C LYS A 3 -8.56 -15.47 5.82
N LYS A 4 -8.05 -16.67 6.10
CA LYS A 4 -7.27 -16.94 7.34
C LYS A 4 -5.90 -16.26 7.34
N SER A 5 -5.22 -16.15 6.19
CA SER A 5 -3.88 -15.54 6.13
C SER A 5 -3.91 -14.01 6.29
N VAL A 6 -4.97 -13.35 5.78
CA VAL A 6 -5.18 -11.89 5.95
C VAL A 6 -5.47 -11.57 7.42
N TYR A 7 -6.33 -12.34 8.06
CA TYR A 7 -6.69 -12.18 9.47
C TYR A 7 -5.48 -12.26 10.43
N TRP A 8 -4.52 -13.14 10.16
CA TRP A 8 -3.30 -13.25 10.97
C TRP A 8 -2.35 -12.07 10.74
N LEU A 9 -2.24 -11.57 9.52
CA LEU A 9 -1.43 -10.38 9.22
C LEU A 9 -1.96 -9.12 9.89
N GLU A 10 -3.28 -8.94 9.96
CA GLU A 10 -3.91 -7.82 10.68
C GLU A 10 -3.62 -7.88 12.19
N LYS A 11 -3.74 -9.06 12.81
CA LYS A 11 -3.41 -9.24 14.23
C LYS A 11 -1.93 -9.00 14.54
N LEU A 12 -1.02 -9.40 13.64
CA LEU A 12 0.40 -9.15 13.77
C LEU A 12 0.73 -7.66 13.63
N GLY A 13 0.00 -6.94 12.76
CA GLY A 13 0.09 -5.48 12.66
C GLY A 13 -0.31 -4.77 13.96
N ILE A 14 -1.36 -5.23 14.63
CA ILE A 14 -1.80 -4.73 15.93
C ILE A 14 -0.74 -4.99 17.00
N LEU A 15 -0.17 -6.19 17.07
CA LEU A 15 0.90 -6.52 18.02
C LEU A 15 2.16 -5.69 17.80
N ALA A 16 2.52 -5.42 16.53
CA ALA A 16 3.63 -4.54 16.19
C ALA A 16 3.37 -3.10 16.64
N ALA A 17 2.15 -2.59 16.44
CA ALA A 17 1.76 -1.25 16.87
C ALA A 17 1.76 -1.13 18.41
N LEU A 18 1.27 -2.14 19.11
CA LEU A 18 1.31 -2.20 20.58
C LEU A 18 2.75 -2.25 21.11
N SER A 19 3.62 -3.03 20.47
CA SER A 19 5.04 -3.09 20.81
C SER A 19 5.71 -1.72 20.69
N MET A 20 5.44 -1.00 19.59
CA MET A 20 5.94 0.37 19.39
C MET A 20 5.38 1.37 20.41
N LEU A 21 4.09 1.24 20.74
CA LEU A 21 3.45 2.08 21.75
C LEU A 21 4.10 1.89 23.14
N PHE A 22 4.31 0.63 23.56
CA PHE A 22 4.97 0.34 24.82
C PHE A 22 6.39 0.91 24.87
N MET A 23 7.13 0.83 23.77
CA MET A 23 8.48 1.44 23.70
C MET A 23 8.44 2.96 23.76
N ALA A 24 7.51 3.60 23.06
CA ALA A 24 7.36 5.06 23.12
C ALA A 24 7.00 5.52 24.52
N VAL A 25 6.05 4.86 25.17
CA VAL A 25 5.66 5.17 26.56
C VAL A 25 6.83 4.94 27.52
N SER A 26 7.56 3.84 27.38
CA SER A 26 8.76 3.57 28.18
C SER A 26 9.82 4.65 28.02
N ALA A 27 10.11 5.07 26.79
CA ALA A 27 11.10 6.10 26.50
C ALA A 27 10.70 7.44 27.11
N VAL A 28 9.43 7.86 27.00
CA VAL A 28 8.90 9.08 27.60
C VAL A 28 8.98 9.03 29.12
N LEU A 29 8.53 7.93 29.74
CA LEU A 29 8.58 7.78 31.20
C LEU A 29 10.01 7.81 31.73
N ARG A 30 10.98 7.22 31.02
CA ARG A 30 12.40 7.28 31.38
C ARG A 30 12.97 8.69 31.26
N ILE A 31 12.65 9.43 30.20
CA ILE A 31 13.08 10.82 30.04
C ILE A 31 12.51 11.70 31.13
N VAL A 32 11.23 11.53 31.48
CA VAL A 32 10.56 12.31 32.54
C VAL A 32 11.10 11.97 33.93
N TRP A 33 11.41 10.68 34.18
CA TRP A 33 11.89 10.23 35.49
C TRP A 33 13.39 10.47 35.68
N ALA A 34 14.20 10.38 34.61
CA ALA A 34 15.64 10.60 34.63
C ALA A 34 16.04 12.09 34.61
N ALA A 35 15.08 13.00 34.69
CA ALA A 35 15.38 14.45 34.77
C ALA A 35 16.23 14.89 35.98
N GLY A 36 16.68 13.94 36.82
CA GLY A 36 17.54 14.16 37.96
C GLY A 36 18.80 13.28 38.07
N GLU A 37 18.99 12.28 37.21
CA GLU A 37 20.17 11.38 37.24
C GLU A 37 20.83 11.28 35.88
N GLU A 38 22.19 11.38 35.83
CA GLU A 38 22.96 11.17 34.59
C GLU A 38 22.79 9.73 34.09
N LEU A 39 22.07 9.57 32.97
CA LEU A 39 21.98 8.28 32.29
C LEU A 39 23.34 7.90 31.76
N SER A 40 23.98 6.84 32.28
CA SER A 40 25.24 6.37 31.70
C SER A 40 25.03 5.95 30.24
N ALA A 41 26.01 6.22 29.37
CA ALA A 41 25.93 5.91 27.94
C ALA A 41 25.62 4.42 27.69
N SER A 42 26.12 3.52 28.52
CA SER A 42 25.82 2.08 28.45
C SER A 42 24.35 1.76 28.69
N VAL A 43 23.71 2.37 29.68
CA VAL A 43 22.29 2.18 29.99
C VAL A 43 21.44 2.70 28.85
N PHE A 44 21.76 3.86 28.26
CA PHE A 44 21.06 4.41 27.13
C PHE A 44 21.11 3.46 25.90
N TRP A 45 22.29 3.00 25.51
CA TRP A 45 22.44 2.12 24.37
C TRP A 45 21.72 0.77 24.55
N PHE A 46 21.89 0.13 25.68
CA PHE A 46 21.35 -1.22 25.87
C PHE A 46 19.88 -1.27 26.31
N GLN A 47 19.39 -0.28 27.03
CA GLN A 47 18.01 -0.29 27.52
C GLN A 47 17.04 0.53 26.65
N VAL A 48 17.52 1.42 25.80
CA VAL A 48 16.67 2.24 24.93
C VAL A 48 16.92 1.90 23.46
N VAL A 49 18.16 2.02 23.01
CA VAL A 49 18.47 1.90 21.56
C VAL A 49 18.30 0.48 21.06
N LEU A 50 18.77 -0.53 21.76
CA LEU A 50 18.70 -1.92 21.33
C LEU A 50 17.26 -2.45 21.25
N PRO A 51 16.37 -2.26 22.26
CA PRO A 51 14.97 -2.64 22.14
C PRO A 51 14.24 -1.86 21.03
N LEU A 52 14.57 -0.57 20.88
CA LEU A 52 14.00 0.25 19.81
C LEU A 52 14.40 -0.31 18.44
N ALA A 53 15.66 -0.66 18.25
CA ALA A 53 16.16 -1.25 16.99
C ALA A 53 15.47 -2.61 16.69
N ALA A 54 15.26 -3.46 17.70
CA ALA A 54 14.53 -4.71 17.56
C ALA A 54 13.08 -4.45 17.10
N ASN A 55 12.38 -3.51 17.73
CA ASN A 55 11.00 -3.19 17.38
C ASN A 55 10.87 -2.52 16.01
N VAL A 56 11.77 -1.61 15.65
CA VAL A 56 11.78 -0.96 14.33
C VAL A 56 12.07 -2.00 13.23
N SER A 57 13.04 -2.89 13.44
CA SER A 57 13.33 -3.95 12.47
C SER A 57 12.13 -4.91 12.29
N PHE A 58 11.44 -5.24 13.37
CA PHE A 58 10.20 -6.03 13.33
C PHE A 58 9.10 -5.32 12.54
N LEU A 59 8.83 -4.06 12.85
CA LEU A 59 7.83 -3.27 12.16
C LEU A 59 8.11 -3.19 10.65
N VAL A 60 9.37 -2.93 10.27
CA VAL A 60 9.79 -2.90 8.86
C VAL A 60 9.53 -4.23 8.16
N ILE A 61 9.78 -5.36 8.81
CA ILE A 61 9.56 -6.69 8.24
C ILE A 61 8.07 -6.97 8.06
N VAL A 62 7.25 -6.68 9.06
CA VAL A 62 5.79 -6.90 9.01
C VAL A 62 5.14 -6.02 7.93
N LEU A 63 5.53 -4.73 7.85
CA LEU A 63 4.95 -3.79 6.89
C LEU A 63 5.36 -4.06 5.44
N ARG A 64 6.54 -4.59 5.21
CA ARG A 64 7.04 -4.89 3.85
C ARG A 64 6.54 -6.19 3.25
N ASP A 65 5.70 -6.95 3.95
CA ASP A 65 5.16 -8.26 3.49
C ASP A 65 6.24 -9.15 2.84
N SER A 66 7.36 -9.34 3.56
CA SER A 66 8.52 -10.08 3.08
C SER A 66 8.34 -11.60 3.22
N ARG A 67 7.20 -12.13 2.74
CA ARG A 67 6.89 -13.58 2.78
C ARG A 67 8.00 -14.44 2.19
N ASP A 68 8.69 -13.92 1.17
CA ASP A 68 9.75 -14.65 0.47
C ASP A 68 11.12 -14.56 1.16
N ARG A 69 11.24 -13.79 2.24
CA ARG A 69 12.51 -13.50 2.91
C ARG A 69 12.43 -13.71 4.42
N LEU A 70 11.86 -14.82 4.84
CA LEU A 70 11.76 -15.21 6.25
C LEU A 70 13.08 -15.12 7.03
N TYR A 71 14.22 -15.33 6.35
CA TYR A 71 15.53 -15.19 6.98
C TYR A 71 15.79 -13.82 7.60
N ARG A 72 15.11 -12.75 7.11
CA ARG A 72 15.23 -11.40 7.69
C ARG A 72 14.59 -11.28 9.06
N THR A 73 13.65 -12.16 9.39
CA THR A 73 13.05 -12.22 10.73
C THR A 73 14.07 -12.66 11.79
N ALA A 74 15.20 -13.23 11.39
CA ALA A 74 16.30 -13.53 12.31
C ALA A 74 16.90 -12.25 12.93
N ILE A 75 16.91 -11.11 12.21
CA ILE A 75 17.50 -9.86 12.71
C ILE A 75 16.89 -9.40 14.03
N PRO A 76 15.55 -9.15 14.13
CA PRO A 76 14.94 -8.74 15.38
C PRO A 76 15.04 -9.81 16.47
N VAL A 77 15.06 -11.11 16.12
CA VAL A 77 15.26 -12.18 17.11
C VAL A 77 16.66 -12.11 17.68
N TRP A 78 17.69 -11.92 16.86
CA TRP A 78 19.07 -11.72 17.32
C TRP A 78 19.19 -10.49 18.23
N LEU A 79 18.63 -9.36 17.82
CA LEU A 79 18.63 -8.13 18.62
C LEU A 79 17.92 -8.33 19.97
N GLY A 80 16.79 -9.04 19.99
CA GLY A 80 16.09 -9.40 21.22
C GLY A 80 16.90 -10.33 22.11
N CYS A 81 17.54 -11.36 21.54
CA CYS A 81 18.42 -12.26 22.29
C CYS A 81 19.63 -11.53 22.90
N VAL A 82 20.24 -10.59 22.17
CA VAL A 82 21.32 -9.74 22.68
C VAL A 82 20.82 -8.87 23.85
N PHE A 83 19.65 -8.27 23.72
CA PHE A 83 19.04 -7.46 24.79
C PHE A 83 18.88 -8.27 26.09
N PHE A 84 18.28 -9.46 26.03
CA PHE A 84 18.10 -10.30 27.20
C PHE A 84 19.44 -10.88 27.72
N ALA A 85 20.38 -11.17 26.83
CA ALA A 85 21.73 -11.61 27.23
C ALA A 85 22.45 -10.53 28.03
N VAL A 86 22.39 -9.27 27.59
CA VAL A 86 22.96 -8.13 28.32
C VAL A 86 22.30 -7.95 29.69
N LYS A 87 20.97 -8.08 29.76
CA LYS A 87 20.26 -8.04 31.05
C LYS A 87 20.68 -9.17 31.98
N ALA A 88 20.89 -10.38 31.44
CA ALA A 88 21.33 -11.52 32.25
C ALA A 88 22.74 -11.32 32.87
N LEU A 89 23.56 -10.45 32.31
CA LEU A 89 24.87 -10.09 32.94
C LEU A 89 24.70 -9.39 34.30
N GLY A 90 23.56 -8.79 34.56
CA GLY A 90 23.21 -8.17 35.84
C GLY A 90 22.74 -9.17 36.91
N PHE A 91 22.62 -10.46 36.62
CA PHE A 91 22.19 -11.45 37.61
C PHE A 91 23.25 -11.70 38.68
N PRO A 92 22.89 -11.84 39.96
CA PRO A 92 23.82 -12.06 41.05
C PRO A 92 24.48 -13.45 40.99
N SER A 93 23.84 -14.43 40.31
CA SER A 93 24.35 -15.78 40.19
C SER A 93 25.02 -16.01 38.83
N ARG A 94 26.33 -16.28 38.83
CA ARG A 94 27.09 -16.62 37.61
C ARG A 94 26.50 -17.80 36.85
N LEU A 95 25.93 -18.79 37.55
CA LEU A 95 25.30 -19.93 36.92
C LEU A 95 24.08 -19.49 36.10
N HIS A 96 23.19 -18.67 36.65
CA HIS A 96 22.01 -18.15 35.95
C HIS A 96 22.42 -17.33 34.73
N THR A 97 23.43 -16.47 34.86
CA THR A 97 23.99 -15.71 33.73
C THR A 97 24.44 -16.62 32.59
N VAL A 98 25.26 -17.64 32.89
CA VAL A 98 25.77 -18.58 31.88
C VAL A 98 24.62 -19.35 31.21
N LEU A 99 23.67 -19.84 31.99
CA LEU A 99 22.50 -20.57 31.46
C LEU A 99 21.68 -19.69 30.52
N CYS A 100 21.37 -18.43 30.90
CA CYS A 100 20.65 -17.50 30.05
C CYS A 100 21.40 -17.18 28.77
N LEU A 101 22.69 -16.90 28.82
CA LEU A 101 23.51 -16.64 27.62
C LEU A 101 23.50 -17.81 26.65
N CYS A 102 23.66 -19.06 27.16
CA CYS A 102 23.62 -20.26 26.36
C CYS A 102 22.22 -20.45 25.72
N LEU A 103 21.16 -20.22 26.47
CA LEU A 103 19.78 -20.36 25.98
C LEU A 103 19.44 -19.35 24.90
N TYR A 104 19.81 -18.08 25.08
CA TYR A 104 19.55 -17.05 24.06
C TYR A 104 20.39 -17.27 22.80
N ALA A 105 21.65 -17.67 22.93
CA ALA A 105 22.47 -18.05 21.77
C ALA A 105 21.85 -19.23 21.02
N LEU A 106 21.39 -20.27 21.74
CA LEU A 106 20.71 -21.42 21.15
C LEU A 106 19.41 -21.02 20.42
N VAL A 107 18.58 -20.18 21.02
CA VAL A 107 17.35 -19.65 20.39
C VAL A 107 17.66 -18.93 19.10
N ALA A 108 18.64 -18.00 19.12
CA ALA A 108 19.02 -17.22 17.94
C ALA A 108 19.53 -18.12 16.78
N VAL A 109 20.39 -19.08 17.09
CA VAL A 109 20.95 -20.03 16.10
C VAL A 109 19.84 -20.94 15.54
N LEU A 110 19.03 -21.56 16.39
CA LEU A 110 17.97 -22.46 15.94
C LEU A 110 16.88 -21.73 15.15
N PHE A 111 16.52 -20.52 15.56
CA PHE A 111 15.60 -19.71 14.81
C PHE A 111 16.15 -19.39 13.42
N THR A 112 17.41 -18.97 13.34
CA THR A 112 18.10 -18.69 12.06
C THR A 112 18.16 -19.95 11.18
N ALA A 113 18.50 -21.11 11.74
CA ALA A 113 18.52 -22.38 11.01
C ALA A 113 17.13 -22.76 10.45
N THR A 114 16.07 -22.49 11.22
CA THR A 114 14.69 -22.77 10.79
C THR A 114 14.23 -21.85 9.69
N VAL A 115 14.43 -20.52 9.81
CA VAL A 115 13.99 -19.55 8.79
C VAL A 115 14.82 -19.62 7.51
N THR A 116 16.05 -20.16 7.58
CA THR A 116 16.87 -20.45 6.39
C THR A 116 16.59 -21.83 5.79
N GLY A 117 15.67 -22.59 6.35
CA GLY A 117 15.25 -23.89 5.83
C GLY A 117 16.23 -25.04 6.09
N ARG A 118 17.22 -24.85 6.97
CA ARG A 118 18.24 -25.87 7.33
C ARG A 118 17.72 -26.91 8.32
N VAL A 119 16.67 -26.57 9.10
CA VAL A 119 16.05 -27.47 10.09
C VAL A 119 14.55 -27.53 9.83
N PRO A 120 13.94 -28.73 9.66
CA PRO A 120 12.55 -28.84 9.24
C PRO A 120 11.50 -28.66 10.37
N THR A 121 11.91 -28.48 11.61
CA THR A 121 11.03 -28.57 12.78
C THR A 121 10.56 -27.22 13.30
N GLN A 122 9.61 -26.62 12.62
CA GLN A 122 8.92 -25.39 13.10
C GLN A 122 8.21 -25.59 14.45
N LYS A 123 7.78 -26.81 14.78
CA LYS A 123 7.07 -27.14 16.03
C LYS A 123 7.95 -27.06 17.29
N LEU A 124 9.27 -27.23 17.14
CA LEU A 124 10.22 -27.16 18.25
C LEU A 124 10.56 -25.72 18.67
N LEU A 125 10.31 -24.75 17.83
CA LEU A 125 10.62 -23.34 18.12
C LEU A 125 9.80 -22.78 19.30
N TRP A 126 8.54 -23.18 19.44
CA TRP A 126 7.68 -22.71 20.52
C TRP A 126 8.21 -23.04 21.92
N PRO A 127 8.50 -24.31 22.25
CA PRO A 127 9.07 -24.63 23.56
C PRO A 127 10.49 -24.08 23.73
N LEU A 128 11.33 -24.11 22.69
CA LEU A 128 12.70 -23.57 22.74
C LEU A 128 12.74 -22.07 22.96
N PHE A 129 11.73 -21.35 22.49
CA PHE A 129 11.63 -19.90 22.65
C PHE A 129 10.92 -19.53 23.95
N GLY A 130 9.83 -20.23 24.28
CA GLY A 130 9.03 -19.96 25.46
C GLY A 130 9.71 -20.32 26.76
N LEU A 131 10.48 -21.42 26.81
CA LEU A 131 11.17 -21.87 28.02
C LEU A 131 12.25 -20.89 28.51
N PRO A 132 13.18 -20.38 27.67
CA PRO A 132 14.15 -19.39 28.12
C PRO A 132 13.51 -18.10 28.58
N LEU A 133 12.40 -17.73 27.93
CA LEU A 133 11.64 -16.54 28.26
C LEU A 133 10.95 -16.66 29.61
N LEU A 134 10.23 -17.76 29.83
CA LEU A 134 9.58 -18.07 31.11
C LEU A 134 10.62 -18.16 32.23
N TYR A 135 11.76 -18.77 31.95
CA TYR A 135 12.85 -18.83 32.89
C TYR A 135 13.41 -17.45 33.26
N HIS A 136 13.59 -16.60 32.26
CA HIS A 136 14.07 -15.24 32.47
C HIS A 136 13.08 -14.43 33.32
N ILE A 137 11.79 -14.45 32.96
CA ILE A 137 10.72 -13.78 33.72
C ILE A 137 10.68 -14.33 35.16
N PHE A 138 10.72 -15.65 35.34
CA PHE A 138 10.63 -16.28 36.64
C PHE A 138 11.83 -15.94 37.55
N VAL A 139 13.05 -15.94 37.02
CA VAL A 139 14.27 -15.57 37.78
C VAL A 139 14.33 -14.07 38.09
N GLU A 140 13.85 -13.24 37.19
CA GLU A 140 13.78 -11.78 37.38
C GLU A 140 12.67 -11.40 38.39
N ASP A 141 11.50 -12.02 38.27
CA ASP A 141 10.32 -11.68 39.06
C ASP A 141 10.52 -11.96 40.55
N THR A 142 11.25 -13.01 40.88
CA THR A 142 11.60 -13.33 42.29
C THR A 142 12.51 -12.30 42.96
N GLN A 143 13.19 -11.45 42.17
CA GLN A 143 14.12 -10.42 42.68
C GLN A 143 13.59 -8.99 42.53
N LYS A 144 12.52 -8.76 41.74
CA LYS A 144 12.07 -7.46 41.28
C LYS A 144 10.67 -7.04 41.76
N ALA A 145 10.10 -7.63 42.78
CA ALA A 145 8.75 -7.29 43.25
C ALA A 145 8.55 -5.79 43.58
N SER A 146 9.63 -4.99 43.54
CA SER A 146 9.64 -3.54 43.81
C SER A 146 9.98 -2.66 42.60
N TRP A 147 10.05 -3.19 41.36
CA TRP A 147 10.48 -2.39 40.22
C TRP A 147 9.34 -1.53 39.67
N PRO A 148 9.63 -0.25 39.31
CA PRO A 148 8.65 0.61 38.69
C PRO A 148 8.27 0.11 37.29
N ILE A 149 7.02 0.35 36.92
CA ILE A 149 6.40 -0.18 35.67
C ILE A 149 7.18 0.18 34.38
N HIS A 150 7.94 1.27 34.37
CA HIS A 150 8.74 1.69 33.23
C HIS A 150 9.92 0.75 32.92
N ASP A 151 10.36 -0.07 33.86
CA ASP A 151 11.42 -1.06 33.62
C ASP A 151 10.92 -2.34 32.96
N TRP A 152 9.63 -2.64 33.12
CA TRP A 152 8.97 -3.79 32.49
C TRP A 152 8.53 -3.56 31.05
N LEU A 153 8.21 -2.31 30.67
CA LEU A 153 7.67 -1.98 29.37
C LEU A 153 8.61 -2.33 28.20
N PRO A 154 9.93 -2.08 28.24
CA PRO A 154 10.84 -2.48 27.18
C PRO A 154 10.93 -3.99 27.01
N GLU A 155 10.91 -4.73 28.11
CA GLU A 155 10.93 -6.21 28.08
C GLU A 155 9.66 -6.75 27.45
N LEU A 156 8.51 -6.30 27.94
CA LEU A 156 7.21 -6.67 27.36
C LEU A 156 7.12 -6.36 25.88
N SER A 157 7.64 -5.23 25.46
CA SER A 157 7.71 -4.84 24.06
C SER A 157 8.55 -5.81 23.21
N VAL A 158 9.76 -6.14 23.66
CA VAL A 158 10.63 -7.10 22.93
C VAL A 158 10.00 -8.49 22.93
N LEU A 159 9.36 -8.92 24.02
CA LEU A 159 8.65 -10.19 24.11
C LEU A 159 7.49 -10.29 23.13
N CYS A 160 6.66 -9.26 23.05
CA CYS A 160 5.57 -9.19 22.08
C CYS A 160 6.10 -9.25 20.63
N CYS A 161 7.19 -8.52 20.35
CA CYS A 161 7.85 -8.53 19.06
C CYS A 161 8.35 -9.94 18.69
N MET A 162 9.05 -10.61 19.59
CA MET A 162 9.60 -11.95 19.36
C MET A 162 8.49 -13.00 19.22
N ALA A 163 7.45 -12.93 20.05
CA ALA A 163 6.29 -13.84 19.97
C ALA A 163 5.53 -13.67 18.65
N ALA A 164 5.34 -12.42 18.18
CA ALA A 164 4.69 -12.13 16.92
C ALA A 164 5.50 -12.65 15.73
N LEU A 165 6.83 -12.47 15.73
CA LEU A 165 7.71 -13.00 14.68
C LEU A 165 7.71 -14.52 14.63
N LEU A 166 7.71 -15.17 15.80
CA LEU A 166 7.61 -16.62 15.88
C LEU A 166 6.27 -17.10 15.32
N SER A 167 5.16 -16.47 15.71
CA SER A 167 3.83 -16.77 15.20
C SER A 167 3.75 -16.60 13.68
N LEU A 168 4.37 -15.54 13.15
CA LEU A 168 4.47 -15.29 11.72
C LEU A 168 5.24 -16.42 11.01
N SER A 169 6.40 -16.80 11.53
CA SER A 169 7.22 -17.86 10.94
C SER A 169 6.51 -19.22 10.89
N LEU A 170 5.68 -19.52 11.90
CA LEU A 170 4.88 -20.75 11.96
C LEU A 170 3.66 -20.71 11.03
N ALA A 171 3.06 -19.53 10.84
CA ALA A 171 1.89 -19.36 9.98
C ALA A 171 2.23 -19.35 8.48
N MET A 172 3.48 -19.04 8.12
CA MET A 172 3.93 -18.95 6.74
C MET A 172 4.32 -20.34 6.20
N LYS A 173 3.37 -21.09 5.65
CA LYS A 173 3.68 -22.24 4.80
C LYS A 173 4.36 -21.73 3.53
N LYS A 174 5.51 -22.34 3.16
CA LYS A 174 6.15 -22.13 1.84
C LYS A 174 5.08 -22.33 0.77
N ARG A 175 4.70 -21.27 0.05
CA ARG A 175 3.95 -21.41 -1.19
C ARG A 175 4.97 -21.77 -2.28
N PRO A 176 4.66 -22.74 -3.18
CA PRO A 176 5.46 -22.89 -4.38
C PRO A 176 5.45 -21.55 -5.12
N VAL A 177 6.63 -21.04 -5.45
CA VAL A 177 6.78 -19.86 -6.32
C VAL A 177 6.41 -20.37 -7.70
N GLU A 178 5.36 -19.79 -8.31
CA GLU A 178 5.03 -20.07 -9.72
C GLU A 178 6.25 -19.74 -10.58
N GLU A 179 6.64 -20.66 -11.46
CA GLU A 179 7.76 -20.44 -12.37
C GLU A 179 7.51 -19.14 -13.17
N GLY A 180 8.46 -18.21 -13.11
CA GLY A 180 8.36 -16.88 -13.74
C GLY A 180 7.75 -15.77 -12.86
N ALA A 181 7.26 -16.06 -11.66
CA ALA A 181 6.77 -15.04 -10.76
C ALA A 181 7.91 -14.10 -10.30
N TYR A 182 7.62 -12.79 -10.28
CA TYR A 182 8.58 -11.80 -9.80
C TYR A 182 8.86 -11.99 -8.31
N VAL A 183 10.13 -12.16 -7.97
CA VAL A 183 10.58 -12.21 -6.58
C VAL A 183 10.89 -10.79 -6.10
N LYS A 184 10.19 -10.33 -5.06
CA LYS A 184 10.41 -9.01 -4.47
C LYS A 184 11.86 -8.80 -4.03
N ARG A 185 12.44 -7.65 -4.41
CA ARG A 185 13.81 -7.26 -4.08
C ARG A 185 13.83 -6.19 -2.98
N PHE A 186 14.99 -6.00 -2.36
CA PHE A 186 15.18 -4.90 -1.41
C PHE A 186 14.83 -3.56 -2.08
N GLY A 187 14.01 -2.75 -1.40
CA GLY A 187 13.54 -1.46 -1.90
C GLY A 187 12.24 -1.52 -2.72
N ASP A 188 11.68 -2.72 -2.97
CA ASP A 188 10.32 -2.83 -3.49
C ASP A 188 9.31 -2.52 -2.38
N ARG A 189 8.20 -1.92 -2.78
CA ARG A 189 7.07 -1.59 -1.89
C ARG A 189 6.07 -2.75 -1.84
N ASN A 190 5.15 -2.70 -0.89
CA ASN A 190 4.04 -3.65 -0.83
C ASN A 190 2.96 -3.39 -1.90
N ASP A 191 2.95 -2.18 -2.49
CA ASP A 191 2.03 -1.71 -3.52
C ASP A 191 2.69 -1.53 -4.89
N GLY A 192 3.98 -1.90 -5.06
CA GLY A 192 4.65 -1.83 -6.35
C GLY A 192 6.10 -2.29 -6.35
N ARG A 193 6.58 -2.67 -7.52
CA ARG A 193 7.96 -3.04 -7.80
C ARG A 193 8.76 -1.82 -8.22
N ARG A 194 9.95 -1.62 -7.64
CA ARG A 194 10.86 -0.54 -8.04
C ARG A 194 11.47 -0.81 -9.40
N LEU A 195 11.38 0.15 -10.30
CA LEU A 195 12.09 0.14 -11.58
C LEU A 195 13.56 0.53 -11.38
N ARG A 196 14.47 -0.24 -11.99
CA ARG A 196 15.91 -0.12 -11.79
C ARG A 196 16.68 0.05 -13.09
N SER A 197 16.05 -0.24 -14.24
CA SER A 197 16.62 -0.17 -15.59
C SER A 197 16.32 1.14 -16.32
N LEU A 198 15.61 2.07 -15.67
CA LEU A 198 15.28 3.36 -16.25
C LEU A 198 16.52 4.19 -16.56
N SER A 199 16.45 5.02 -17.60
CA SER A 199 17.51 5.94 -17.95
C SER A 199 17.83 6.92 -16.81
N PRO A 200 19.09 7.45 -16.75
CA PRO A 200 19.50 8.32 -15.65
C PRO A 200 18.60 9.53 -15.40
N ILE A 201 18.05 10.13 -16.47
CA ILE A 201 17.16 11.30 -16.36
C ILE A 201 15.89 10.96 -15.56
N PHE A 202 15.28 9.79 -15.78
CA PHE A 202 14.13 9.34 -15.01
C PHE A 202 14.45 9.10 -13.54
N THR A 203 15.67 8.64 -13.22
CA THR A 203 16.07 8.41 -11.82
C THR A 203 16.33 9.70 -11.06
N VAL A 204 16.74 10.77 -11.74
CA VAL A 204 17.04 12.09 -11.16
C VAL A 204 15.81 13.01 -11.11
N SER A 205 14.92 12.90 -12.10
CA SER A 205 13.73 13.73 -12.26
C SER A 205 12.87 13.86 -10.96
N PRO A 206 12.58 12.80 -10.20
CA PRO A 206 11.80 12.92 -8.96
C PRO A 206 12.50 13.72 -7.84
N TYR A 207 13.79 13.94 -7.92
CA TYR A 207 14.53 14.78 -6.97
C TYR A 207 14.48 16.26 -7.36
N ILE A 208 14.40 16.56 -8.65
CA ILE A 208 14.23 17.91 -9.18
C ILE A 208 12.78 18.36 -9.01
N MET A 209 11.85 17.55 -9.48
CA MET A 209 10.41 17.75 -9.33
C MET A 209 9.91 17.03 -8.08
N LYS A 210 9.93 17.71 -6.93
CA LYS A 210 9.77 17.09 -5.62
C LYS A 210 8.34 16.68 -5.32
N THR A 211 7.36 17.48 -5.74
CA THR A 211 5.94 17.26 -5.43
C THR A 211 5.17 16.89 -6.69
N ARG A 212 4.03 16.22 -6.50
CA ARG A 212 3.16 15.82 -7.60
C ARG A 212 2.47 17.03 -8.23
N ASN A 213 2.06 17.98 -7.41
CA ASN A 213 1.45 19.23 -7.88
C ASN A 213 2.36 20.04 -8.79
N THR A 214 3.67 20.03 -8.57
CA THR A 214 4.64 20.76 -9.41
C THR A 214 5.08 19.98 -10.65
N SER A 215 4.59 18.77 -10.83
CA SER A 215 4.98 17.86 -11.92
C SER A 215 3.77 17.43 -12.74
N GLN A 216 2.77 18.29 -12.87
CA GLN A 216 1.53 17.98 -13.58
C GLN A 216 1.58 18.45 -15.03
N ASN A 217 1.17 17.57 -15.93
CA ASN A 217 0.81 17.91 -17.31
C ASN A 217 -0.71 17.87 -17.44
N PHE A 218 -1.26 18.86 -18.14
CA PHE A 218 -2.69 19.03 -18.38
C PHE A 218 -2.98 18.84 -19.86
N ILE A 219 -3.88 17.92 -20.17
CA ILE A 219 -4.25 17.61 -21.57
C ILE A 219 -5.77 17.57 -21.66
N GLU A 220 -6.28 18.22 -22.67
CA GLU A 220 -7.68 18.17 -23.07
C GLU A 220 -7.81 17.32 -24.33
N ASP A 221 -8.79 16.42 -24.37
CA ASP A 221 -9.09 15.60 -25.55
C ASP A 221 -10.61 15.60 -25.81
N HIS A 222 -10.97 15.60 -27.08
CA HIS A 222 -12.34 15.61 -27.58
C HIS A 222 -12.64 14.29 -28.26
N ILE A 223 -13.38 13.42 -27.58
CA ILE A 223 -13.65 12.06 -28.04
C ILE A 223 -15.00 12.04 -28.76
N GLU A 224 -15.01 11.71 -30.04
CA GLU A 224 -16.23 11.45 -30.79
C GLU A 224 -16.88 10.17 -30.29
N VAL A 225 -18.19 10.23 -30.02
CA VAL A 225 -18.88 9.15 -29.29
C VAL A 225 -19.89 8.35 -30.12
N THR A 226 -19.93 8.52 -31.45
CA THR A 226 -20.92 7.85 -32.30
C THR A 226 -20.79 6.31 -32.21
N GLU A 227 -19.60 5.78 -32.42
CA GLU A 227 -19.37 4.33 -32.33
C GLU A 227 -19.46 3.85 -30.87
N MET A 228 -18.98 4.62 -29.93
CA MET A 228 -19.13 4.34 -28.50
C MET A 228 -20.61 4.24 -28.10
N GLU A 229 -21.49 5.09 -28.62
CA GLU A 229 -22.93 5.02 -28.33
C GLU A 229 -23.57 3.75 -28.90
N ARG A 230 -23.17 3.33 -30.11
CA ARG A 230 -23.61 2.05 -30.72
C ARG A 230 -23.19 0.87 -29.84
N TYR A 231 -21.92 0.84 -29.49
CA TYR A 231 -21.37 -0.20 -28.62
C TYR A 231 -22.08 -0.27 -27.27
N ILE A 232 -22.31 0.86 -26.61
CA ILE A 232 -23.06 0.93 -25.35
C ILE A 232 -24.50 0.39 -25.54
N ALA A 233 -25.16 0.73 -26.65
CA ALA A 233 -26.51 0.26 -26.93
C ALA A 233 -26.57 -1.27 -27.12
N GLU A 234 -25.58 -1.86 -27.80
CA GLU A 234 -25.47 -3.31 -27.97
C GLU A 234 -25.21 -4.02 -26.64
N LYS A 235 -24.29 -3.51 -25.82
CA LYS A 235 -24.00 -4.06 -24.49
C LYS A 235 -25.25 -4.04 -23.59
N ARG A 236 -26.05 -2.97 -23.66
CA ARG A 236 -27.30 -2.87 -22.91
C ARG A 236 -28.35 -3.87 -23.39
N LYS A 237 -28.44 -4.09 -24.72
CA LYS A 237 -29.30 -5.13 -25.31
C LYS A 237 -28.86 -6.53 -24.88
N ALA A 238 -27.55 -6.76 -24.75
CA ALA A 238 -26.95 -8.01 -24.26
C ALA A 238 -27.14 -8.24 -22.75
N GLY A 239 -27.82 -7.33 -22.03
CA GLY A 239 -28.16 -7.50 -20.61
C GLY A 239 -27.35 -6.66 -19.62
N LEU A 240 -26.36 -5.89 -20.06
CA LEU A 240 -25.56 -5.00 -19.20
C LEU A 240 -26.29 -3.65 -19.02
N LYS A 241 -27.40 -3.64 -18.29
CA LYS A 241 -28.39 -2.53 -18.23
C LYS A 241 -27.79 -1.15 -17.96
N ASN A 242 -26.78 -1.07 -17.08
CA ASN A 242 -26.13 0.19 -16.66
C ASN A 242 -24.81 0.46 -17.38
N PHE A 243 -24.48 -0.30 -18.43
CA PHE A 243 -23.27 -0.07 -19.21
C PHE A 243 -23.30 1.34 -19.82
N GLY A 244 -22.21 2.09 -19.71
CA GLY A 244 -22.15 3.49 -20.15
C GLY A 244 -20.72 3.94 -20.41
N VAL A 245 -20.58 5.22 -20.77
CA VAL A 245 -19.31 5.89 -21.11
C VAL A 245 -18.21 5.61 -20.10
N LEU A 246 -18.51 5.68 -18.82
CA LEU A 246 -17.55 5.39 -17.76
C LEU A 246 -16.92 4.00 -17.91
N HIS A 247 -17.74 2.99 -18.21
CA HIS A 247 -17.23 1.60 -18.36
C HIS A 247 -16.34 1.46 -19.58
N VAL A 248 -16.65 2.15 -20.69
CA VAL A 248 -15.82 2.17 -21.89
C VAL A 248 -14.49 2.86 -21.62
N LEU A 249 -14.50 4.03 -20.96
CA LEU A 249 -13.30 4.75 -20.58
C LEU A 249 -12.40 3.91 -19.65
N LEU A 250 -12.98 3.23 -18.67
CA LEU A 250 -12.25 2.36 -17.76
C LEU A 250 -11.63 1.15 -18.50
N ALA A 251 -12.40 0.49 -19.35
CA ALA A 251 -11.92 -0.65 -20.12
C ALA A 251 -10.80 -0.24 -21.10
N ALA A 252 -10.95 0.91 -21.75
CA ALA A 252 -9.92 1.47 -22.64
C ALA A 252 -8.64 1.86 -21.87
N TYR A 253 -8.77 2.44 -20.65
CA TYR A 253 -7.62 2.72 -19.79
C TYR A 253 -6.90 1.44 -19.36
N VAL A 254 -7.64 0.42 -18.91
CA VAL A 254 -7.10 -0.89 -18.51
C VAL A 254 -6.36 -1.54 -19.70
N ARG A 255 -6.95 -1.50 -20.90
CA ARG A 255 -6.33 -2.00 -22.12
C ARG A 255 -5.08 -1.20 -22.52
N THR A 256 -5.11 0.13 -22.32
CA THR A 256 -3.94 0.97 -22.57
C THR A 256 -2.79 0.61 -21.64
N CYS A 257 -3.06 0.33 -20.34
CA CYS A 257 -2.05 -0.16 -19.41
C CYS A 257 -1.48 -1.54 -19.80
N ALA A 258 -2.26 -2.40 -20.44
CA ALA A 258 -1.78 -3.69 -20.96
C ALA A 258 -0.69 -3.51 -22.04
N ARG A 259 -0.86 -2.53 -22.92
CA ARG A 259 0.08 -2.24 -24.02
C ARG A 259 1.20 -1.30 -23.58
N TYR A 260 0.87 -0.33 -22.73
CA TYR A 260 1.76 0.73 -22.25
C TYR A 260 1.83 0.71 -20.71
N PRO A 261 2.56 -0.23 -20.12
CA PRO A 261 2.60 -0.42 -18.67
C PRO A 261 3.20 0.77 -17.90
N GLY A 262 3.95 1.66 -18.58
CA GLY A 262 4.45 2.90 -18.01
C GLY A 262 3.34 3.83 -17.47
N LEU A 263 2.12 3.75 -18.00
CA LEU A 263 0.97 4.49 -17.50
C LEU A 263 0.52 4.02 -16.10
N ASN A 264 0.92 2.81 -15.69
CA ASN A 264 0.65 2.24 -14.36
C ASN A 264 1.83 2.40 -13.38
N ARG A 265 2.81 3.27 -13.73
CA ARG A 265 3.91 3.67 -12.83
C ARG A 265 3.44 4.70 -11.83
N PHE A 266 4.17 4.83 -10.73
CA PHE A 266 3.94 5.87 -9.73
C PHE A 266 5.23 6.30 -9.05
N ILE A 267 5.22 7.51 -8.47
CA ILE A 267 6.33 8.04 -7.68
C ILE A 267 6.03 7.91 -6.20
N ALA A 268 6.97 7.34 -5.46
CA ALA A 268 6.94 7.34 -4.00
C ALA A 268 8.38 7.35 -3.46
N GLY A 269 8.64 8.14 -2.42
CA GLY A 269 9.98 8.29 -1.87
C GLY A 269 11.00 8.73 -2.92
N GLN A 270 10.61 9.58 -3.86
CA GLN A 270 11.43 10.08 -4.98
C GLN A 270 12.02 8.96 -5.85
N ARG A 271 11.28 7.87 -6.01
CA ARG A 271 11.64 6.73 -6.86
C ARG A 271 10.45 6.29 -7.67
N ILE A 272 10.72 5.66 -8.82
CA ILE A 272 9.70 5.19 -9.74
C ILE A 272 9.42 3.71 -9.48
N PHE A 273 8.13 3.40 -9.35
CA PHE A 273 7.62 2.05 -9.16
C PHE A 273 6.58 1.73 -10.22
N THR A 274 6.38 0.45 -10.49
CA THR A 274 5.27 -0.05 -11.30
C THR A 274 4.37 -0.94 -10.45
N ARG A 275 3.05 -0.91 -10.72
CA ARG A 275 2.08 -1.82 -10.10
C ARG A 275 2.00 -3.15 -10.85
N ASP A 276 2.75 -3.29 -11.93
CA ASP A 276 2.69 -4.45 -12.84
C ASP A 276 1.23 -4.72 -13.28
N ARG A 277 0.66 -5.86 -12.91
CA ARG A 277 -0.70 -6.29 -13.31
C ARG A 277 -1.84 -5.72 -12.43
N GLU A 278 -1.55 -4.94 -11.41
CA GLU A 278 -2.59 -4.42 -10.51
C GLU A 278 -2.95 -2.98 -10.90
N ILE A 279 -4.10 -2.78 -11.55
CA ILE A 279 -4.60 -1.48 -11.93
C ILE A 279 -5.69 -1.08 -10.94
N GLU A 280 -5.38 -0.12 -10.04
CA GLU A 280 -6.31 0.35 -9.01
C GLU A 280 -6.94 1.68 -9.43
N VAL A 281 -8.24 1.68 -9.63
CA VAL A 281 -9.00 2.87 -10.01
C VAL A 281 -9.82 3.38 -8.84
N ASN A 282 -9.68 4.67 -8.54
CA ASN A 282 -10.47 5.38 -7.54
C ASN A 282 -11.54 6.23 -8.21
N MET A 283 -12.72 6.28 -7.60
CA MET A 283 -13.81 7.17 -8.03
C MET A 283 -14.62 7.62 -6.83
N THR A 284 -14.96 8.91 -6.79
CA THR A 284 -15.93 9.43 -5.82
C THR A 284 -17.34 9.17 -6.33
N ILE A 285 -18.19 8.60 -5.48
CA ILE A 285 -19.60 8.40 -5.73
C ILE A 285 -20.43 9.02 -4.60
N LYS A 286 -21.60 9.52 -4.94
CA LYS A 286 -22.62 9.89 -3.94
C LYS A 286 -23.63 8.74 -3.80
N LYS A 287 -24.02 8.46 -2.56
CA LYS A 287 -25.11 7.50 -2.31
C LYS A 287 -26.45 8.04 -2.81
N GLU A 288 -26.67 9.33 -2.59
CA GLU A 288 -27.83 10.07 -3.06
C GLU A 288 -27.38 11.35 -3.79
N MET A 289 -28.07 11.74 -4.84
CA MET A 289 -27.76 12.94 -5.62
C MET A 289 -28.34 14.18 -4.91
N SER A 290 -27.82 14.48 -3.72
CA SER A 290 -28.16 15.67 -2.93
C SER A 290 -26.90 16.37 -2.45
N THR A 291 -26.99 17.65 -2.11
CA THR A 291 -25.88 18.44 -1.55
C THR A 291 -25.44 17.89 -0.20
N ASP A 292 -26.36 17.34 0.57
CA ASP A 292 -26.15 16.88 1.95
C ASP A 292 -25.66 15.43 2.02
N SER A 293 -25.73 14.68 0.90
CA SER A 293 -25.23 13.30 0.86
C SER A 293 -23.70 13.28 0.90
N PRO A 294 -23.09 12.51 1.82
CA PRO A 294 -21.65 12.40 1.90
C PRO A 294 -21.06 11.77 0.63
N ASP A 295 -19.88 12.25 0.24
CA ASP A 295 -19.09 11.66 -0.82
C ASP A 295 -18.37 10.41 -0.28
N THR A 296 -18.44 9.31 -1.01
CA THR A 296 -17.73 8.07 -0.67
C THR A 296 -16.82 7.69 -1.83
N VAL A 297 -15.57 7.33 -1.52
CA VAL A 297 -14.62 6.88 -2.55
C VAL A 297 -14.65 5.38 -2.66
N ILE A 298 -14.85 4.88 -3.88
CA ILE A 298 -14.69 3.48 -4.22
C ILE A 298 -13.31 3.25 -4.85
N LYS A 299 -12.72 2.11 -4.55
CA LYS A 299 -11.51 1.62 -5.21
C LYS A 299 -11.78 0.27 -5.82
N VAL A 300 -11.54 0.15 -7.12
CA VAL A 300 -11.70 -1.08 -7.89
C VAL A 300 -10.37 -1.51 -8.46
N THR A 301 -10.06 -2.80 -8.38
CA THR A 301 -8.82 -3.37 -8.92
C THR A 301 -9.13 -4.17 -10.18
N PHE A 302 -8.42 -3.85 -11.25
CA PHE A 302 -8.49 -4.52 -12.54
C PHE A 302 -7.17 -5.23 -12.87
N ASP A 303 -7.26 -6.24 -13.72
CA ASP A 303 -6.11 -6.87 -14.38
C ASP A 303 -5.99 -6.32 -15.82
N PRO A 304 -4.80 -6.10 -16.36
CA PRO A 304 -4.62 -5.64 -17.75
C PRO A 304 -5.30 -6.51 -18.81
N ALA A 305 -5.56 -7.78 -18.52
CA ALA A 305 -6.26 -8.71 -19.41
C ALA A 305 -7.80 -8.62 -19.30
N ASP A 306 -8.36 -7.80 -18.41
CA ASP A 306 -9.80 -7.68 -18.24
C ASP A 306 -10.46 -7.09 -19.48
N THR A 307 -11.57 -7.71 -19.92
CA THR A 307 -12.44 -7.22 -21.00
C THR A 307 -13.44 -6.19 -20.48
N ALA A 308 -14.13 -5.50 -21.39
CA ALA A 308 -15.15 -4.51 -21.03
C ALA A 308 -16.25 -5.09 -20.11
N ASP A 309 -16.64 -6.34 -20.32
CA ASP A 309 -17.67 -7.01 -19.52
C ASP A 309 -17.15 -7.31 -18.10
N VAL A 310 -15.89 -7.73 -17.98
CA VAL A 310 -15.24 -7.97 -16.69
C VAL A 310 -15.07 -6.65 -15.92
N VAL A 311 -14.65 -5.58 -16.61
CA VAL A 311 -14.52 -4.23 -16.04
C VAL A 311 -15.88 -3.74 -15.53
N TYR A 312 -16.95 -3.91 -16.33
CA TYR A 312 -18.31 -3.59 -15.93
C TYR A 312 -18.75 -4.35 -14.67
N GLY A 313 -18.53 -5.67 -14.66
CA GLY A 313 -18.91 -6.53 -13.52
C GLY A 313 -18.21 -6.09 -12.23
N ARG A 314 -16.87 -6.02 -12.24
CA ARG A 314 -16.09 -5.62 -11.06
C ARG A 314 -16.43 -4.22 -10.55
N PHE A 315 -16.65 -3.28 -11.47
CA PHE A 315 -16.99 -1.91 -11.09
C PHE A 315 -18.38 -1.84 -10.43
N ASN A 316 -19.40 -2.43 -11.06
CA ASN A 316 -20.77 -2.38 -10.52
C ASN A 316 -20.94 -3.19 -9.25
N ASP A 317 -20.25 -4.32 -9.11
CA ASP A 317 -20.23 -5.10 -7.86
C ASP A 317 -19.68 -4.25 -6.71
N LYS A 318 -18.62 -3.49 -6.96
CA LYS A 318 -18.06 -2.58 -5.95
C LYS A 318 -18.97 -1.42 -5.63
N VAL A 319 -19.61 -0.83 -6.63
CA VAL A 319 -20.64 0.23 -6.44
C VAL A 319 -21.80 -0.30 -5.61
N ARG A 320 -22.29 -1.52 -5.89
CA ARG A 320 -23.39 -2.16 -5.14
C ARG A 320 -22.96 -2.42 -3.70
N GLU A 321 -21.78 -3.03 -3.49
CA GLU A 321 -21.22 -3.27 -2.15
C GLU A 321 -21.22 -1.99 -1.29
N VAL A 322 -20.82 -0.85 -1.88
CA VAL A 322 -20.73 0.42 -1.14
C VAL A 322 -22.09 1.08 -0.96
N LYS A 323 -23.01 0.96 -1.93
CA LYS A 323 -24.39 1.49 -1.79
C LYS A 323 -25.19 0.72 -0.74
N ASP A 324 -25.00 -0.60 -0.66
CA ASP A 324 -25.68 -1.48 0.29
C ASP A 324 -25.03 -1.44 1.68
N ALA A 325 -23.78 -0.94 1.80
CA ALA A 325 -23.10 -0.78 3.08
C ALA A 325 -23.69 0.39 3.91
N PRO A 326 -23.62 0.32 5.26
CA PRO A 326 -23.97 1.46 6.11
C PRO A 326 -23.22 2.74 5.70
N LEU A 327 -23.82 3.92 5.97
CA LEU A 327 -23.26 5.24 5.63
C LEU A 327 -21.83 5.45 6.17
N ASP A 328 -21.47 4.74 7.20
CA ASP A 328 -20.27 4.87 8.01
C ASP A 328 -19.29 3.71 7.80
N SER A 329 -18.91 3.40 6.57
CA SER A 329 -18.03 2.26 6.29
C SER A 329 -16.65 2.68 5.78
N GLY A 330 -15.61 1.93 6.17
CA GLY A 330 -14.27 2.02 5.58
C GLY A 330 -13.51 3.31 5.90
N PHE A 331 -13.16 4.08 4.87
CA PHE A 331 -12.37 5.31 5.00
C PHE A 331 -13.10 6.40 5.79
N ASP A 332 -14.43 6.48 5.68
CA ASP A 332 -15.24 7.47 6.38
C ASP A 332 -15.19 7.28 7.91
N LYS A 333 -15.20 6.03 8.39
CA LYS A 333 -14.97 5.72 9.82
C LYS A 333 -13.59 6.15 10.29
N LEU A 334 -12.58 5.92 9.48
CA LEU A 334 -11.21 6.33 9.79
C LEU A 334 -11.10 7.86 9.82
N ALA A 335 -11.69 8.56 8.86
CA ALA A 335 -11.73 10.01 8.81
C ALA A 335 -12.53 10.59 10.00
N GLY A 336 -13.65 9.97 10.36
CA GLY A 336 -14.43 10.33 11.55
C GLY A 336 -13.65 10.19 12.85
N ALA A 337 -12.87 9.12 12.99
CA ALA A 337 -11.98 8.93 14.14
C ALA A 337 -10.87 10.01 14.20
N PHE A 338 -10.37 10.47 13.06
CA PHE A 338 -9.39 11.56 13.01
C PHE A 338 -9.96 12.90 13.46
N ASN A 339 -11.25 13.17 13.29
CA ASN A 339 -11.90 14.39 13.77
C ASN A 339 -11.90 14.53 15.30
N LEU A 340 -11.74 13.43 16.04
CA LEU A 340 -11.63 13.44 17.49
C LEU A 340 -10.24 13.82 17.99
N ILE A 341 -9.24 13.88 17.10
CA ILE A 341 -7.85 14.15 17.45
C ILE A 341 -7.57 15.65 17.38
N PRO A 342 -6.94 16.25 18.41
CA PRO A 342 -6.50 17.65 18.37
C PRO A 342 -5.64 17.94 17.13
N GLY A 343 -5.86 19.09 16.48
CA GLY A 343 -5.27 19.39 15.17
C GLY A 343 -3.74 19.28 15.09
N LEU A 344 -3.01 19.66 16.14
CA LEU A 344 -1.54 19.50 16.20
C LEU A 344 -1.12 18.02 16.20
N LEU A 345 -1.85 17.19 16.93
CA LEU A 345 -1.60 15.77 16.99
C LEU A 345 -1.98 15.09 15.68
N LEU A 346 -3.09 15.51 15.05
CA LEU A 346 -3.48 15.06 13.72
C LEU A 346 -2.41 15.40 12.69
N LYS A 347 -1.87 16.64 12.72
CA LYS A 347 -0.76 17.06 11.84
C LYS A 347 0.47 16.17 12.01
N PHE A 348 0.81 15.82 13.26
CA PHE A 348 1.91 14.91 13.57
C PHE A 348 1.64 13.49 13.00
N PHE A 349 0.43 12.95 13.16
CA PHE A 349 0.08 11.65 12.59
C PHE A 349 0.13 11.64 11.05
N VAL A 350 -0.39 12.69 10.41
CA VAL A 350 -0.30 12.82 8.95
C VAL A 350 1.16 12.89 8.50
N PHE A 351 2.01 13.65 9.19
CA PHE A 351 3.45 13.70 8.92
C PHE A 351 4.11 12.32 9.07
N LEU A 352 3.76 11.58 10.11
CA LEU A 352 4.25 10.21 10.31
C LEU A 352 3.80 9.27 9.17
N LEU A 353 2.52 9.33 8.77
CA LEU A 353 2.00 8.56 7.65
C LEU A 353 2.71 8.91 6.34
N GLN A 354 2.99 10.19 6.08
CA GLN A 354 3.78 10.62 4.92
C GLN A 354 5.20 10.06 4.95
N GLY A 355 5.86 10.08 6.11
CA GLY A 355 7.17 9.47 6.29
C GLY A 355 7.14 7.96 6.07
N MET A 356 6.15 7.26 6.60
CA MET A 356 5.96 5.83 6.37
C MET A 356 5.71 5.52 4.89
N ASP A 357 4.91 6.34 4.19
CA ASP A 357 4.68 6.18 2.76
C ASP A 357 5.94 6.44 1.95
N TYR A 358 6.69 7.48 2.28
CA TYR A 358 7.97 7.81 1.64
C TYR A 358 8.94 6.62 1.65
N PHE A 359 9.06 5.91 2.78
CA PHE A 359 9.93 4.74 2.91
C PHE A 359 9.28 3.41 2.48
N GLY A 360 8.02 3.42 2.01
CA GLY A 360 7.27 2.22 1.61
C GLY A 360 6.91 1.32 2.79
N LEU A 361 6.70 1.91 3.97
CA LEU A 361 6.37 1.22 5.21
C LEU A 361 4.87 1.18 5.50
N LEU A 362 4.03 1.87 4.71
CA LEU A 362 2.58 1.80 4.87
C LEU A 362 2.08 0.37 4.66
N PRO A 363 1.28 -0.17 5.57
CA PRO A 363 0.65 -1.48 5.41
C PRO A 363 -0.24 -1.52 4.16
N ARG A 364 -0.29 -2.68 3.48
CA ARG A 364 -1.07 -2.83 2.24
C ARG A 364 -2.57 -2.55 2.43
N PHE A 365 -3.13 -2.87 3.60
CA PHE A 365 -4.53 -2.58 3.88
C PHE A 365 -4.82 -1.07 3.90
N LEU A 366 -3.89 -0.24 4.41
CA LEU A 366 -4.03 1.22 4.39
C LEU A 366 -3.92 1.77 2.96
N THR A 367 -2.98 1.28 2.15
CA THR A 367 -2.87 1.72 0.75
C THR A 367 -4.08 1.27 -0.08
N LYS A 368 -4.70 0.13 0.25
CA LYS A 368 -5.95 -0.31 -0.40
C LYS A 368 -7.17 0.48 0.05
N LEU A 369 -7.21 0.91 1.30
CA LEU A 369 -8.31 1.73 1.83
C LEU A 369 -8.19 3.19 1.39
N SER A 370 -6.96 3.70 1.29
CA SER A 370 -6.68 5.11 0.99
C SER A 370 -7.08 5.48 -0.44
N PRO A 371 -7.87 6.54 -0.63
CA PRO A 371 -8.23 7.03 -1.96
C PRO A 371 -7.04 7.72 -2.67
N PHE A 372 -5.99 8.06 -1.93
CA PHE A 372 -4.79 8.74 -2.44
C PHE A 372 -3.75 7.80 -3.04
N HIS A 373 -3.97 6.47 -2.95
CA HIS A 373 -3.13 5.45 -3.54
C HIS A 373 -3.89 4.74 -4.65
N GLY A 374 -3.25 4.51 -5.79
CA GLY A 374 -3.89 3.86 -6.94
C GLY A 374 -3.23 4.24 -8.26
N SER A 375 -3.77 3.70 -9.36
CA SER A 375 -3.29 3.93 -10.72
C SER A 375 -3.97 5.11 -11.39
N LEU A 376 -5.26 5.26 -11.13
CA LEU A 376 -6.12 6.26 -11.76
C LEU A 376 -7.13 6.79 -10.74
N TYR A 377 -7.40 8.08 -10.79
CA TYR A 377 -8.58 8.68 -10.21
C TYR A 377 -9.47 9.17 -11.37
N ILE A 378 -10.74 8.74 -11.42
CA ILE A 378 -11.67 9.14 -12.46
C ILE A 378 -12.91 9.80 -11.85
N THR A 379 -13.40 10.85 -12.48
CA THR A 379 -14.65 11.52 -12.07
C THR A 379 -15.54 11.84 -13.25
N SER A 380 -16.85 11.71 -13.05
CA SER A 380 -17.86 12.01 -14.05
C SER A 380 -18.53 13.35 -13.78
N MET A 381 -18.11 14.40 -14.49
CA MET A 381 -18.82 15.68 -14.49
C MET A 381 -20.08 15.63 -15.34
N ALA A 382 -20.20 14.63 -16.22
CA ALA A 382 -21.39 14.38 -17.05
C ALA A 382 -22.63 14.16 -16.21
N SER A 383 -22.52 13.49 -15.08
CA SER A 383 -23.63 13.25 -14.13
C SER A 383 -24.15 14.54 -13.49
N LEU A 384 -23.30 15.58 -13.44
CA LEU A 384 -23.63 16.90 -12.91
C LEU A 384 -24.05 17.89 -14.01
N GLY A 385 -24.00 17.47 -15.29
CA GLY A 385 -24.35 18.30 -16.44
C GLY A 385 -23.36 19.41 -16.79
N ILE A 386 -22.12 19.32 -16.28
CA ILE A 386 -21.08 20.34 -16.49
C ILE A 386 -19.93 19.82 -17.37
N PRO A 387 -19.05 20.72 -17.91
CA PRO A 387 -17.81 20.33 -18.59
C PRO A 387 -16.84 19.60 -17.66
N PRO A 388 -15.81 18.90 -18.22
CA PRO A 388 -14.78 18.31 -17.40
C PRO A 388 -13.93 19.36 -16.70
N ILE A 389 -13.30 18.98 -15.62
CA ILE A 389 -12.41 19.84 -14.83
C ILE A 389 -10.97 19.32 -14.89
N TYR A 390 -10.00 20.20 -14.73
CA TYR A 390 -8.64 19.83 -14.39
C TYR A 390 -8.53 19.72 -12.88
N HIS A 391 -8.45 18.50 -12.38
CA HIS A 391 -8.30 18.25 -10.94
C HIS A 391 -6.83 18.03 -10.61
N HIS A 392 -6.33 18.69 -9.58
CA HIS A 392 -4.94 18.52 -9.13
C HIS A 392 -4.68 17.08 -8.67
N LEU A 393 -3.45 16.62 -8.83
CA LEU A 393 -2.98 15.39 -8.22
C LEU A 393 -2.63 15.66 -6.75
N TYR A 394 -2.96 14.73 -5.86
CA TYR A 394 -2.65 14.87 -4.45
C TYR A 394 -1.16 14.61 -4.18
N ASP A 395 -0.50 15.46 -3.38
CA ASP A 395 0.88 15.24 -2.96
C ASP A 395 0.99 14.06 -1.99
N PHE A 396 -0.04 13.84 -1.15
CA PHE A 396 -0.13 12.63 -0.34
C PHE A 396 -0.57 11.43 -1.19
N GLY A 397 0.06 10.27 -0.96
CA GLY A 397 -0.22 9.04 -1.72
C GLY A 397 0.57 8.96 -3.03
N ASN A 398 0.01 8.26 -4.03
CA ASN A 398 0.78 7.93 -5.24
C ASN A 398 -0.06 7.74 -6.51
N VAL A 399 -1.25 8.32 -6.59
CA VAL A 399 -2.06 8.31 -7.82
C VAL A 399 -1.42 9.21 -8.87
N PRO A 400 -0.99 8.66 -10.03
CA PRO A 400 -0.25 9.42 -11.03
C PRO A 400 -1.14 10.06 -12.10
N VAL A 401 -2.39 9.62 -12.23
CA VAL A 401 -3.29 10.06 -13.31
C VAL A 401 -4.65 10.40 -12.74
N PHE A 402 -5.17 11.57 -13.11
CA PHE A 402 -6.55 11.98 -12.86
C PHE A 402 -7.26 12.23 -14.19
N VAL A 403 -8.45 11.65 -14.35
CA VAL A 403 -9.29 11.83 -15.55
C VAL A 403 -10.66 12.37 -15.14
N SER A 404 -11.10 13.42 -15.77
CA SER A 404 -12.47 13.87 -15.71
C SER A 404 -13.11 13.87 -17.09
N PHE A 405 -14.38 13.52 -17.19
CA PHE A 405 -15.12 13.63 -18.43
C PHE A 405 -16.44 14.38 -18.23
N GLY A 406 -16.78 15.22 -19.19
CA GLY A 406 -17.91 16.13 -19.14
C GLY A 406 -19.17 15.58 -19.81
N LYS A 407 -20.20 16.43 -19.85
CA LYS A 407 -21.44 16.14 -20.58
C LYS A 407 -21.17 16.04 -22.08
N LYS A 408 -22.01 15.27 -22.78
CA LYS A 408 -21.99 15.21 -24.24
C LYS A 408 -22.35 16.56 -24.85
N ARG A 409 -21.61 16.98 -25.85
CA ARG A 409 -21.92 18.16 -26.67
C ARG A 409 -22.13 17.77 -28.13
N ARG A 410 -22.89 18.57 -28.84
CA ARG A 410 -23.15 18.41 -30.28
C ARG A 410 -22.42 19.50 -31.02
N VAL A 411 -21.72 19.15 -32.09
CA VAL A 411 -20.93 20.09 -32.92
C VAL A 411 -21.27 19.82 -34.36
N PHE A 412 -21.54 20.87 -35.12
CA PHE A 412 -21.61 20.81 -36.57
C PHE A 412 -20.20 20.93 -37.13
N GLU A 413 -19.80 19.94 -37.91
CA GLU A 413 -18.53 19.96 -38.62
C GLU A 413 -18.75 20.05 -40.11
N THR A 414 -17.99 20.94 -40.73
CA THR A 414 -18.00 21.09 -42.19
C THR A 414 -17.13 20.03 -42.83
N GLN A 415 -17.73 19.23 -43.69
CA GLN A 415 -17.02 18.20 -44.48
C GLN A 415 -16.25 18.86 -45.64
N ARG A 416 -15.34 18.13 -46.28
CA ARG A 416 -14.56 18.61 -47.44
C ARG A 416 -15.40 19.03 -48.61
N ASP A 417 -16.60 18.47 -48.77
CA ASP A 417 -17.58 18.79 -49.76
C ASP A 417 -18.47 19.98 -49.45
N GLY A 418 -18.22 20.67 -48.28
CA GLY A 418 -19.01 21.81 -47.82
C GLY A 418 -20.29 21.41 -47.03
N SER A 419 -20.63 20.14 -46.97
CA SER A 419 -21.78 19.67 -46.16
C SER A 419 -21.48 19.80 -44.66
N ALA A 420 -22.52 20.03 -43.84
CA ALA A 420 -22.44 20.05 -42.40
C ALA A 420 -22.94 18.72 -41.79
N VAL A 421 -22.13 18.08 -40.99
CA VAL A 421 -22.48 16.85 -40.26
C VAL A 421 -22.53 17.14 -38.78
N LEU A 422 -23.62 16.71 -38.11
CA LEU A 422 -23.76 16.83 -36.66
C LEU A 422 -23.04 15.66 -35.99
N ARG A 423 -21.99 15.95 -35.23
CA ARG A 423 -21.24 14.97 -34.44
C ARG A 423 -21.46 15.20 -32.96
N LYS A 424 -21.27 14.14 -32.19
CA LYS A 424 -21.36 14.17 -30.72
C LYS A 424 -19.98 13.92 -30.11
N TYR A 425 -19.63 14.72 -29.16
CA TYR A 425 -18.34 14.65 -28.46
C TYR A 425 -18.52 14.58 -26.95
N ILE A 426 -17.56 13.96 -26.30
CA ILE A 426 -17.31 14.07 -24.86
C ILE A 426 -15.92 14.67 -24.70
N ASP A 427 -15.86 15.76 -23.94
CA ASP A 427 -14.59 16.35 -23.57
C ASP A 427 -14.05 15.64 -22.34
N CYS A 428 -12.77 15.28 -22.38
CA CYS A 428 -12.03 14.61 -21.32
C CYS A 428 -10.78 15.42 -20.96
N ASN A 429 -10.59 15.69 -19.67
CA ASN A 429 -9.40 16.34 -19.15
C ASN A 429 -8.55 15.32 -18.42
N PHE A 430 -7.27 15.24 -18.80
CA PHE A 430 -6.27 14.38 -18.20
C PHE A 430 -5.25 15.23 -17.45
N VAL A 431 -4.98 14.85 -16.20
CA VAL A 431 -3.89 15.41 -15.41
C VAL A 431 -2.96 14.26 -15.04
N THR A 432 -1.69 14.37 -15.40
CA THR A 432 -0.72 13.29 -15.25
C THR A 432 0.55 13.78 -14.57
N ASP A 433 1.16 12.91 -13.78
CA ASP A 433 2.49 13.11 -13.22
C ASP A 433 3.54 12.85 -14.31
N GLU A 434 4.19 13.91 -14.85
CA GLU A 434 5.14 13.78 -15.96
C GLU A 434 6.39 12.94 -15.64
N ARG A 435 6.64 12.66 -14.36
CA ARG A 435 7.79 11.86 -13.93
C ARG A 435 7.65 10.36 -14.19
N ILE A 436 6.42 9.88 -14.50
CA ILE A 436 6.18 8.45 -14.73
C ILE A 436 6.60 7.99 -16.12
N VAL A 437 6.40 8.83 -17.14
CA VAL A 437 6.74 8.57 -18.55
C VAL A 437 7.09 9.88 -19.25
N ASP A 438 7.84 9.78 -20.36
CA ASP A 438 8.13 10.94 -21.22
C ASP A 438 6.93 11.32 -22.11
N GLY A 439 7.02 12.50 -22.73
CA GLY A 439 5.96 13.04 -23.58
C GLY A 439 5.66 12.18 -24.82
N PHE A 440 6.67 11.51 -25.41
CA PHE A 440 6.45 10.64 -26.57
C PHE A 440 5.70 9.37 -26.18
N TYR A 441 6.10 8.76 -25.06
CA TYR A 441 5.41 7.59 -24.50
C TYR A 441 3.97 7.93 -24.15
N PHE A 442 3.75 9.07 -23.49
CA PHE A 442 2.40 9.51 -23.12
C PHE A 442 1.54 9.81 -24.36
N ALA A 443 2.06 10.50 -25.37
CA ALA A 443 1.37 10.74 -26.63
C ALA A 443 1.00 9.42 -27.34
N SER A 444 1.84 8.41 -27.24
CA SER A 444 1.55 7.06 -27.78
C SER A 444 0.43 6.37 -27.00
N CYS A 445 0.40 6.53 -25.66
CA CYS A 445 -0.72 6.06 -24.83
C CYS A 445 -2.03 6.73 -25.24
N MET A 446 -2.04 8.06 -25.40
CA MET A 446 -3.24 8.82 -25.77
C MET A 446 -3.76 8.43 -27.14
N ARG A 447 -2.88 8.27 -28.15
CA ARG A 447 -3.29 7.80 -29.49
C ARG A 447 -3.91 6.39 -29.43
N TYR A 448 -3.32 5.49 -28.65
CA TYR A 448 -3.85 4.14 -28.49
C TYR A 448 -5.20 4.14 -27.77
N LEU A 449 -5.32 4.94 -26.68
CA LEU A 449 -6.57 5.14 -25.96
C LEU A 449 -7.66 5.67 -26.89
N HIS A 450 -7.34 6.68 -27.69
CA HIS A 450 -8.27 7.28 -28.68
C HIS A 450 -8.75 6.26 -29.71
N ASN A 451 -7.84 5.42 -30.23
CA ASN A 451 -8.20 4.35 -31.17
C ASN A 451 -9.15 3.34 -30.54
N LEU A 452 -8.93 2.95 -29.28
CA LEU A 452 -9.83 2.04 -28.56
C LEU A 452 -11.23 2.66 -28.34
N LEU A 453 -11.29 3.97 -28.12
CA LEU A 453 -12.55 4.68 -27.91
C LEU A 453 -13.31 4.90 -29.24
N SER A 454 -12.58 5.00 -30.35
CA SER A 454 -13.16 5.09 -31.71
C SER A 454 -13.67 3.75 -32.23
N ASP A 455 -13.08 2.64 -31.78
CA ASP A 455 -13.52 1.26 -32.08
C ASP A 455 -13.55 0.43 -30.79
N PRO A 456 -14.60 0.58 -29.97
CA PRO A 456 -14.66 -0.03 -28.65
C PRO A 456 -14.93 -1.55 -28.64
N TRP A 457 -15.30 -2.16 -29.78
CA TRP A 457 -15.49 -3.63 -29.89
C TRP A 457 -14.20 -4.41 -29.62
N GLN A 458 -13.05 -3.81 -29.84
CA GLN A 458 -11.76 -4.38 -29.47
C GLN A 458 -11.64 -4.70 -27.97
N LEU A 459 -12.47 -4.07 -27.12
CA LEU A 459 -12.47 -4.27 -25.68
C LEU A 459 -13.19 -5.55 -25.23
N ASP A 460 -13.89 -6.23 -26.14
CA ASP A 460 -14.65 -7.45 -25.83
C ASP A 460 -13.78 -8.70 -25.72
N THR A 461 -12.61 -8.66 -26.31
CA THR A 461 -11.61 -9.73 -26.22
C THR A 461 -10.44 -9.33 -25.34
N PRO A 462 -9.77 -10.24 -24.63
CA PRO A 462 -8.54 -9.93 -23.93
C PRO A 462 -7.47 -9.37 -24.90
N PRO A 463 -6.48 -8.58 -24.40
CA PRO A 463 -5.36 -8.16 -25.25
C PRO A 463 -4.56 -9.37 -25.73
N GLU A 464 -4.00 -9.30 -26.94
CA GLU A 464 -3.12 -10.34 -27.48
C GLU A 464 -1.91 -10.57 -26.56
N GLU A 465 -1.39 -9.49 -25.97
CA GLU A 465 -0.26 -9.53 -25.06
C GLU A 465 -0.43 -8.50 -23.94
N VAL A 466 -0.02 -8.87 -22.74
CA VAL A 466 0.18 -7.95 -21.63
C VAL A 466 1.67 -7.64 -21.49
N VAL A 467 2.07 -6.47 -21.99
CA VAL A 467 3.46 -6.02 -21.94
C VAL A 467 3.90 -5.82 -20.50
N ARG A 468 5.05 -6.38 -20.15
CA ARG A 468 5.65 -6.17 -18.83
C ARG A 468 6.47 -4.89 -18.82
N ASP A 469 6.34 -4.11 -17.76
CA ASP A 469 7.18 -2.93 -17.56
C ASP A 469 8.65 -3.29 -17.32
N GLU A 470 9.55 -2.33 -17.50
CA GLU A 470 11.00 -2.48 -17.33
C GLU A 470 11.39 -3.15 -16.00
N LYS A 471 12.61 -3.71 -15.94
CA LYS A 471 13.12 -4.49 -14.80
C LYS A 471 13.55 -3.59 -13.62
#